data_4aef2ca13edde53868df3aa7a48525ee
#
_entry.id   4aef2ca13edde53868df3aa7a48525ee
#
_cell.length_a   1.000
_cell.length_b   1.000
_cell.length_c   1.000
_cell.angle_alpha   90.00
_cell.angle_beta   90.00
_cell.angle_gamma   90.00
#
_symmetry.space_group_name_H-M   'P 1'
#
loop_
_entity.id
_entity.type
_entity.pdbx_description
1 polymer ?
#
loop_
_entity_poly.entity_id
_entity_poly.type
_entity_poly.pdbx_seq_one_letter_code
_entity_poly.pdbx_strand_id
1 'polypeptide(L)'
;MDSDLRSIVPEWIELLAGPILKGGYDYVAPLYARYKYDGTITNTVTYPLTRALYGHRIRQPIGGDFGVSGDLVRHYLKLDDWTEDISKFGIDIWMTTSAITGGYAVCQARLGAKIHDPKDPGSDLGPMFRQVVGTILRLATAH
;
A
#
# COMPACT_ATOMS: atom_id res chain seq x y z
N MET A 1 9.01 4.80 0.85
CA MET A 1 9.72 3.49 1.01
C MET A 1 9.96 3.24 2.47
N ASP A 2 9.81 1.99 2.90
CA ASP A 2 10.08 1.58 4.28
C ASP A 2 11.57 1.72 4.60
N SER A 3 11.90 2.20 5.81
CA SER A 3 13.30 2.49 6.21
C SER A 3 14.07 1.29 6.75
N ASP A 4 13.39 0.17 7.02
CA ASP A 4 13.95 -1.07 7.56
C ASP A 4 14.27 -2.14 6.50
N LEU A 5 14.20 -1.77 5.21
CA LEU A 5 14.44 -2.68 4.11
C LEU A 5 15.93 -2.96 3.92
N ARG A 6 16.25 -4.25 3.75
CA ARG A 6 17.59 -4.74 3.41
C ARG A 6 17.73 -5.15 1.94
N SER A 7 16.61 -5.27 1.22
CA SER A 7 16.57 -5.75 -0.18
C SER A 7 16.43 -4.64 -1.21
N ILE A 8 16.46 -3.38 -0.78
CA ILE A 8 16.32 -2.25 -1.70
C ILE A 8 17.51 -2.18 -2.66
N VAL A 9 17.22 -1.96 -3.93
CA VAL A 9 18.22 -1.78 -5.00
C VAL A 9 17.84 -0.56 -5.85
N PRO A 10 18.81 0.09 -6.55
CA PRO A 10 18.55 1.30 -7.34
C PRO A 10 17.48 1.12 -8.41
N GLU A 11 17.33 -0.07 -8.96
CA GLU A 11 16.34 -0.42 -9.97
C GLU A 11 14.90 -0.20 -9.51
N TRP A 12 14.64 -0.24 -8.18
CA TRP A 12 13.31 0.05 -7.65
C TRP A 12 12.83 1.46 -7.99
N ILE A 13 13.75 2.42 -8.10
CA ILE A 13 13.43 3.80 -8.49
C ILE A 13 12.82 3.81 -9.89
N GLU A 14 13.45 3.14 -10.85
CA GLU A 14 12.95 3.07 -12.22
C GLU A 14 11.64 2.28 -12.31
N LEU A 15 11.51 1.19 -11.56
CA LEU A 15 10.32 0.35 -11.54
C LEU A 15 9.09 1.06 -10.93
N LEU A 16 9.28 1.91 -9.93
CA LEU A 16 8.21 2.67 -9.30
C LEU A 16 7.91 3.99 -10.03
N ALA A 17 8.92 4.70 -10.52
CA ALA A 17 8.76 5.98 -11.18
C ALA A 17 8.45 5.85 -12.68
N GLY A 18 8.98 4.83 -13.35
CA GLY A 18 8.83 4.62 -14.79
C GLY A 18 7.38 4.59 -15.28
N PRO A 19 6.49 3.80 -14.67
CA PRO A 19 5.08 3.78 -15.06
C PRO A 19 4.38 5.14 -14.92
N ILE A 20 4.79 5.96 -13.96
CA ILE A 20 4.25 7.30 -13.77
C ILE A 20 4.78 8.24 -14.85
N LEU A 21 6.09 8.26 -15.06
CA LEU A 21 6.73 9.22 -15.96
C LEU A 21 6.46 8.93 -17.45
N LYS A 22 6.29 7.67 -17.82
CA LYS A 22 6.20 7.22 -19.21
C LYS A 22 4.92 6.48 -19.54
N GLY A 23 4.22 5.92 -18.54
CA GLY A 23 3.10 5.02 -18.71
C GLY A 23 1.72 5.60 -18.41
N GLY A 24 1.63 6.84 -17.92
CA GLY A 24 0.35 7.49 -17.58
C GLY A 24 -0.36 6.89 -16.36
N TYR A 25 0.39 6.23 -15.48
CA TYR A 25 -0.14 5.76 -14.20
C TYR A 25 0.07 6.80 -13.11
N ASP A 26 -0.79 6.77 -12.09
CA ASP A 26 -0.74 7.69 -10.95
C ASP A 26 -0.27 7.02 -9.67
N TYR A 27 -0.53 5.73 -9.54
CA TYR A 27 -0.17 4.94 -8.37
C TYR A 27 0.45 3.60 -8.78
N VAL A 28 1.63 3.34 -8.26
CA VAL A 28 2.37 2.09 -8.51
C VAL A 28 2.54 1.35 -7.21
N ALA A 29 1.77 0.27 -7.02
CA ALA A 29 1.90 -0.60 -5.86
C ALA A 29 3.03 -1.62 -6.06
N PRO A 30 3.74 -2.02 -5.00
CA PRO A 30 4.76 -3.03 -5.12
C PRO A 30 4.17 -4.42 -5.30
N LEU A 31 4.90 -5.28 -6.01
CA LEU A 31 4.64 -6.70 -6.09
C LEU A 31 5.92 -7.44 -5.72
N TYR A 32 5.98 -7.97 -4.50
CA TYR A 32 7.15 -8.67 -3.97
C TYR A 32 7.04 -10.18 -4.07
N ALA A 33 8.18 -10.83 -4.24
CA ALA A 33 8.37 -12.21 -3.82
C ALA A 33 8.63 -12.22 -2.30
N ARG A 34 7.70 -12.76 -1.53
CA ARG A 34 7.79 -12.83 -0.06
C ARG A 34 7.92 -14.26 0.42
N TYR A 35 8.55 -14.42 1.58
CA TYR A 35 8.53 -15.69 2.29
C TYR A 35 7.07 -16.07 2.62
N LYS A 36 6.74 -17.38 2.57
CA LYS A 36 5.36 -17.86 2.67
C LYS A 36 4.62 -17.48 3.96
N TYR A 37 5.34 -17.22 5.04
CA TYR A 37 4.78 -16.81 6.32
C TYR A 37 4.82 -15.29 6.55
N ASP A 38 5.33 -14.53 5.58
CA ASP A 38 5.35 -13.07 5.65
C ASP A 38 4.12 -12.47 5.00
N GLY A 39 3.73 -11.27 5.46
CA GLY A 39 2.59 -10.53 4.90
C GLY A 39 1.23 -11.14 5.26
N THR A 40 1.07 -11.71 6.46
CA THR A 40 -0.18 -12.33 6.91
C THR A 40 -1.38 -11.40 6.75
N ILE A 41 -1.33 -10.15 7.26
CA ILE A 41 -2.43 -9.18 7.13
C ILE A 41 -2.71 -8.88 5.66
N THR A 42 -1.65 -8.71 4.86
CA THR A 42 -1.78 -8.45 3.41
C THR A 42 -2.53 -9.58 2.71
N ASN A 43 -2.11 -10.81 2.95
CA ASN A 43 -2.62 -11.98 2.21
C ASN A 43 -4.00 -12.43 2.67
N THR A 44 -4.30 -12.32 3.97
CA THR A 44 -5.54 -12.86 4.54
C THR A 44 -6.66 -11.82 4.65
N VAL A 45 -6.33 -10.54 4.72
CA VAL A 45 -7.31 -9.47 4.96
C VAL A 45 -7.27 -8.40 3.88
N THR A 46 -6.16 -7.65 3.74
CA THR A 46 -6.20 -6.43 2.94
C THR A 46 -6.36 -6.70 1.44
N TYR A 47 -5.68 -7.68 0.88
CA TYR A 47 -5.86 -8.03 -0.53
C TYR A 47 -7.27 -8.56 -0.82
N PRO A 48 -7.81 -9.55 -0.08
CA PRO A 48 -9.17 -10.02 -0.32
C PRO A 48 -10.23 -8.92 -0.18
N LEU A 49 -10.13 -8.07 0.85
CA LEU A 49 -11.08 -6.98 1.06
C LEU A 49 -10.96 -5.91 -0.04
N THR A 50 -9.77 -5.45 -0.38
CA THR A 50 -9.57 -4.48 -1.47
C THR A 50 -10.16 -5.00 -2.78
N ARG A 51 -9.94 -6.28 -3.07
CA ARG A 51 -10.52 -6.91 -4.26
C ARG A 51 -12.04 -6.99 -4.22
N ALA A 52 -12.60 -7.36 -3.07
CA ALA A 52 -14.06 -7.50 -2.90
C ALA A 52 -14.79 -6.16 -2.96
N LEU A 53 -14.24 -5.14 -2.30
CA LEU A 53 -14.86 -3.82 -2.18
C LEU A 53 -14.71 -2.98 -3.46
N TYR A 54 -13.54 -3.01 -4.08
CA TYR A 54 -13.18 -2.08 -5.17
C TYR A 54 -12.94 -2.75 -6.51
N GLY A 55 -12.95 -4.08 -6.61
CA GLY A 55 -12.72 -4.84 -7.85
C GLY A 55 -11.26 -4.86 -8.33
N HIS A 56 -10.34 -4.19 -7.64
CA HIS A 56 -8.93 -4.08 -8.02
C HIS A 56 -8.08 -5.25 -7.51
N ARG A 57 -7.24 -5.80 -8.41
CA ARG A 57 -6.32 -6.91 -8.08
C ARG A 57 -4.94 -6.41 -7.67
N ILE A 58 -4.87 -5.48 -6.73
CA ILE A 58 -3.61 -5.00 -6.16
C ILE A 58 -3.17 -6.00 -5.10
N ARG A 59 -2.14 -6.79 -5.40
CA ARG A 59 -1.74 -7.94 -4.57
C ARG A 59 -1.23 -7.54 -3.20
N GLN A 60 -0.59 -6.37 -3.11
CA GLN A 60 0.00 -5.86 -1.86
C GLN A 60 -0.41 -4.41 -1.61
N PRO A 61 -1.68 -4.17 -1.22
CA PRO A 61 -2.21 -2.82 -1.03
C PRO A 61 -1.62 -2.09 0.19
N ILE A 62 -0.88 -2.80 1.04
CA ILE A 62 -0.10 -2.28 2.18
C ILE A 62 1.37 -2.69 2.04
N GLY A 63 1.96 -2.41 0.88
CA GLY A 63 3.31 -2.86 0.55
C GLY A 63 4.43 -2.01 1.14
N GLY A 64 4.16 -0.78 1.57
CA GLY A 64 5.13 0.14 2.15
C GLY A 64 5.95 0.94 1.14
N ASP A 65 6.05 0.47 -0.11
CA ASP A 65 6.88 1.09 -1.13
C ASP A 65 6.05 1.41 -2.37
N PHE A 66 5.78 2.67 -2.62
CA PHE A 66 4.86 3.11 -3.68
C PHE A 66 5.48 4.15 -4.58
N GLY A 67 5.10 4.12 -5.88
CA GLY A 67 5.23 5.25 -6.79
C GLY A 67 3.92 6.06 -6.78
N VAL A 68 4.03 7.39 -6.74
CA VAL A 68 2.87 8.29 -6.67
C VAL A 68 3.08 9.48 -7.59
N SER A 69 2.09 9.80 -8.44
CA SER A 69 2.14 10.99 -9.30
C SER A 69 1.94 12.28 -8.50
N GLY A 70 2.44 13.40 -9.04
CA GLY A 70 2.22 14.70 -8.42
C GLY A 70 0.74 15.09 -8.34
N ASP A 71 -0.08 14.64 -9.28
CA ASP A 71 -1.53 14.89 -9.28
C ASP A 71 -2.21 14.11 -8.14
N LEU A 72 -1.83 12.86 -7.94
CA LEU A 72 -2.36 12.06 -6.84
C LEU A 72 -1.89 12.60 -5.47
N VAL A 73 -0.66 13.09 -5.35
CA VAL A 73 -0.20 13.77 -4.12
C VAL A 73 -1.07 14.99 -3.82
N ARG A 74 -1.35 15.83 -4.83
CA ARG A 74 -2.25 16.98 -4.66
C ARG A 74 -3.67 16.58 -4.27
N HIS A 75 -4.14 15.43 -4.73
CA HIS A 75 -5.41 14.86 -4.30
C HIS A 75 -5.37 14.47 -2.81
N TYR A 76 -4.38 13.70 -2.39
CA TYR A 76 -4.23 13.30 -0.98
C TYR A 76 -4.19 14.51 -0.02
N LEU A 77 -3.52 15.59 -0.41
CA LEU A 77 -3.44 16.82 0.39
C LEU A 77 -4.78 17.57 0.55
N LYS A 78 -5.78 17.25 -0.27
CA LYS A 78 -7.12 17.86 -0.19
C LYS A 78 -8.11 17.01 0.62
N LEU A 79 -7.76 15.75 0.92
CA LEU A 79 -8.61 14.87 1.70
C LEU A 79 -8.57 15.29 3.18
N ASP A 80 -9.74 15.46 3.77
CA ASP A 80 -9.92 15.84 5.19
C ASP A 80 -10.38 14.66 6.03
N ASP A 81 -9.76 13.49 5.77
CA ASP A 81 -10.09 12.23 6.45
C ASP A 81 -8.90 11.65 7.26
N TRP A 82 -7.88 12.49 7.49
CA TRP A 82 -6.67 12.11 8.22
C TRP A 82 -6.97 11.80 9.68
N THR A 83 -6.60 10.61 10.13
CA THR A 83 -6.82 10.13 11.49
C THR A 83 -5.53 9.61 12.12
N GLU A 84 -5.56 9.35 13.43
CA GLU A 84 -4.43 8.76 14.14
C GLU A 84 -4.03 7.39 13.57
N ASP A 85 -4.98 6.57 13.14
CA ASP A 85 -4.70 5.27 12.53
C ASP A 85 -4.00 5.42 11.18
N ILE A 86 -4.42 6.40 10.36
CA ILE A 86 -3.79 6.72 9.08
C ILE A 86 -2.35 7.21 9.27
N SER A 87 -2.11 8.03 10.30
CA SER A 87 -0.75 8.52 10.61
C SER A 87 0.23 7.42 11.09
N LYS A 88 -0.26 6.19 11.26
CA LYS A 88 0.49 5.01 11.67
C LYS A 88 0.41 3.94 10.59
N PHE A 89 0.01 2.71 10.95
CA PHE A 89 -0.07 1.59 10.00
C PHE A 89 -1.21 1.67 8.98
N GLY A 90 -2.17 2.57 9.15
CA GLY A 90 -3.27 2.78 8.20
C GLY A 90 -2.89 3.55 6.95
N ILE A 91 -1.69 4.17 6.88
CA ILE A 91 -1.29 5.03 5.76
C ILE A 91 -1.30 4.30 4.41
N ASP A 92 -0.75 3.10 4.36
CA ASP A 92 -0.62 2.37 3.12
C ASP A 92 -1.97 2.04 2.49
N ILE A 93 -2.89 1.53 3.30
CA ILE A 93 -4.22 1.17 2.79
C ILE A 93 -5.06 2.42 2.47
N TRP A 94 -4.88 3.51 3.21
CA TRP A 94 -5.50 4.79 2.91
C TRP A 94 -5.02 5.31 1.54
N MET A 95 -3.72 5.34 1.28
CA MET A 95 -3.16 5.77 -0.01
C MET A 95 -3.69 4.91 -1.17
N THR A 96 -3.66 3.59 -1.01
CA THR A 96 -4.14 2.66 -2.04
C THR A 96 -5.64 2.85 -2.31
N THR A 97 -6.45 2.91 -1.26
CA THR A 97 -7.91 3.06 -1.39
C THR A 97 -8.26 4.42 -2.00
N SER A 98 -7.66 5.51 -1.52
CA SER A 98 -7.93 6.85 -2.03
C SER A 98 -7.52 7.02 -3.50
N ALA A 99 -6.45 6.34 -3.95
CA ALA A 99 -6.09 6.31 -5.37
C ALA A 99 -7.16 5.60 -6.20
N ILE A 100 -7.66 4.45 -5.73
CA ILE A 100 -8.70 3.67 -6.42
C ILE A 100 -10.01 4.44 -6.47
N THR A 101 -10.50 4.91 -5.34
CA THR A 101 -11.81 5.60 -5.24
C THR A 101 -11.81 6.97 -5.91
N GLY A 102 -10.63 7.61 -5.97
CA GLY A 102 -10.43 8.86 -6.74
C GLY A 102 -10.36 8.65 -8.25
N GLY A 103 -10.42 7.41 -8.75
CA GLY A 103 -10.39 7.10 -10.18
C GLY A 103 -9.01 7.24 -10.83
N TYR A 104 -7.94 7.23 -10.04
CA TYR A 104 -6.57 7.32 -10.54
C TYR A 104 -6.10 6.00 -11.17
N ALA A 105 -5.21 6.10 -12.16
CA ALA A 105 -4.66 4.94 -12.85
C ALA A 105 -3.66 4.19 -11.96
N VAL A 106 -3.97 2.94 -11.62
CA VAL A 106 -3.19 2.12 -10.69
C VAL A 106 -2.56 0.93 -11.41
N CYS A 107 -1.27 0.68 -11.14
CA CYS A 107 -0.58 -0.52 -11.60
C CYS A 107 0.30 -1.14 -10.50
N GLN A 108 1.00 -2.21 -10.84
CA GLN A 108 1.92 -2.90 -9.93
C GLN A 108 3.30 -3.05 -10.57
N ALA A 109 4.36 -2.84 -9.78
CA ALA A 109 5.74 -3.07 -10.17
C ALA A 109 6.34 -4.26 -9.43
N ARG A 110 6.97 -5.18 -10.16
CA ARG A 110 7.68 -6.33 -9.57
C ARG A 110 9.03 -5.87 -9.02
N LEU A 111 9.14 -5.80 -7.70
CA LEU A 111 10.34 -5.31 -7.01
C LEU A 111 11.28 -6.44 -6.53
N GLY A 112 10.94 -7.70 -6.83
CA GLY A 112 11.74 -8.84 -6.38
C GLY A 112 11.47 -9.21 -4.92
N ALA A 113 12.49 -9.67 -4.20
CA ALA A 113 12.34 -10.09 -2.81
C ALA A 113 12.18 -8.88 -1.87
N LYS A 114 11.27 -8.97 -0.91
CA LYS A 114 11.21 -8.05 0.23
C LYS A 114 11.87 -8.70 1.44
N ILE A 115 12.96 -8.11 1.92
CA ILE A 115 13.69 -8.56 3.10
C ILE A 115 13.75 -7.39 4.10
N HIS A 116 13.19 -7.60 5.27
CA HIS A 116 13.22 -6.67 6.41
C HIS A 116 13.49 -7.45 7.70
N ASP A 117 13.76 -6.75 8.78
CA ASP A 117 13.91 -7.37 10.08
C ASP A 117 12.59 -8.01 10.54
N PRO A 118 12.63 -9.19 11.18
CA PRO A 118 11.42 -9.82 11.70
C PRO A 118 10.71 -8.90 12.68
N LYS A 119 9.41 -8.69 12.48
CA LYS A 119 8.57 -8.00 13.47
C LYS A 119 8.17 -8.98 14.56
N ASP A 120 8.13 -8.50 15.80
CA ASP A 120 7.60 -9.29 16.90
C ASP A 120 6.08 -9.45 16.75
N PRO A 121 5.57 -10.68 16.52
CA PRO A 121 4.13 -10.90 16.38
C PRO A 121 3.34 -10.51 17.63
N GLY A 122 3.94 -10.59 18.82
CA GLY A 122 3.27 -10.29 20.07
C GLY A 122 3.03 -8.80 20.29
N SER A 123 4.00 -7.95 19.92
CA SER A 123 3.91 -6.51 20.16
C SER A 123 3.35 -5.71 18.96
N ASP A 124 3.63 -6.13 17.73
CA ASP A 124 3.40 -5.29 16.56
C ASP A 124 2.17 -5.69 15.74
N LEU A 125 1.85 -6.99 15.68
CA LEU A 125 0.81 -7.48 14.77
C LEU A 125 -0.60 -7.06 15.19
N GLY A 126 -0.90 -7.03 16.48
CA GLY A 126 -2.21 -6.65 17.00
C GLY A 126 -2.58 -5.19 16.73
N PRO A 127 -1.72 -4.23 17.09
CA PRO A 127 -1.93 -2.81 16.75
C PRO A 127 -2.03 -2.60 15.24
N MET A 128 -1.12 -3.17 14.46
CA MET A 128 -1.14 -3.08 13.00
C MET A 128 -2.47 -3.60 12.42
N PHE A 129 -2.92 -4.77 12.84
CA PHE A 129 -4.19 -5.35 12.39
C PHE A 129 -5.36 -4.40 12.65
N ARG A 130 -5.50 -3.88 13.88
CA ARG A 130 -6.59 -2.96 14.25
C ARG A 130 -6.58 -1.70 13.42
N GLN A 131 -5.43 -1.08 13.23
CA GLN A 131 -5.29 0.18 12.48
C GLN A 131 -5.56 -0.02 10.98
N VAL A 132 -5.01 -1.06 10.38
CA VAL A 132 -5.21 -1.37 8.97
C VAL A 132 -6.67 -1.75 8.69
N VAL A 133 -7.23 -2.68 9.45
CA VAL A 133 -8.62 -3.13 9.24
C VAL A 133 -9.62 -2.03 9.58
N GLY A 134 -9.40 -1.30 10.67
CA GLY A 134 -10.22 -0.13 11.04
C GLY A 134 -10.24 0.92 9.94
N THR A 135 -9.09 1.19 9.32
CA THR A 135 -9.00 2.13 8.18
C THR A 135 -9.76 1.60 6.96
N ILE A 136 -9.60 0.30 6.60
CA ILE A 136 -10.37 -0.29 5.47
C ILE A 136 -11.88 -0.15 5.70
N LEU A 137 -12.37 -0.55 6.87
CA LEU A 137 -13.80 -0.53 7.16
C LEU A 137 -14.36 0.90 7.15
N ARG A 138 -13.63 1.86 7.69
CA ARG A 138 -14.01 3.28 7.64
C ARG A 138 -14.08 3.81 6.21
N LEU A 139 -13.07 3.53 5.40
CA LEU A 139 -13.05 3.96 4.00
C LEU A 139 -14.17 3.29 3.18
N ALA A 140 -14.47 2.02 3.45
CA ALA A 140 -15.56 1.30 2.79
C ALA A 140 -16.96 1.85 3.14
N THR A 141 -17.11 2.53 4.28
CA THR A 141 -18.37 3.18 4.65
C THR A 141 -18.48 4.61 4.14
N ALA A 142 -17.38 5.21 3.73
CA ALA A 142 -17.34 6.57 3.20
C ALA A 142 -17.52 6.63 1.67
N HIS A 143 -17.34 5.52 0.98
CA HIS A 143 -17.43 5.36 -0.47
C HIS A 143 -18.42 4.25 -0.84
#